data_3f3f39a936984b07481de98fc9cb0db9
#
_entry.id   3f3f39a936984b07481de98fc9cb0db9
#
_cell.length_a   1.000
_cell.length_b   1.000
_cell.length_c   1.000
_cell.angle_alpha   90.00
_cell.angle_beta   90.00
_cell.angle_gamma   90.00
#
_symmetry.space_group_name_H-M   'P 1'
#
loop_
_entity.id
_entity.type
_entity.pdbx_description
1 polymer ?
#
loop_
_entity_poly.entity_id
_entity_poly.type
_entity_poly.pdbx_seq_one_letter_code
_entity_poly.pdbx_strand_id
1 'polypeptide(L)'
;MKRVYRPFAHGALLASLALASACSILPKAEPQDVYRLPATQGLAATTRATPVTWSLRLAKPQAGDVLNSAKIAVIPQGDLISSYKASRWSDPTPILLRNRLLDGFAEDGRVRLLSTDDSNLQTDLELAGNLQAFQSEYQGNGVQVVIRLDALLVRGSDQRILASKRFEVRQPVSDVKVPGVVTGFGQAGDTLTRQVVAWTVEQGQRHAPKPAAASL
;
A
#
# COMPACT_ATOMS: atom_id res chain seq x y z
N MET A 1 69.19 9.67 -45.31
CA MET A 1 67.77 9.35 -45.19
C MET A 1 67.42 9.15 -43.69
N LYS A 2 66.84 10.15 -43.03
CA LYS A 2 66.53 10.14 -41.58
C LYS A 2 65.08 9.67 -41.39
N ARG A 3 64.89 8.51 -40.70
CA ARG A 3 63.60 7.99 -40.32
C ARG A 3 63.02 8.83 -39.10
N VAL A 4 61.92 9.52 -39.32
CA VAL A 4 61.20 10.20 -38.28
C VAL A 4 60.31 9.17 -37.61
N TYR A 5 60.59 8.83 -36.36
CA TYR A 5 59.71 7.99 -35.51
C TYR A 5 58.53 8.80 -35.08
N ARG A 6 57.32 8.28 -35.28
CA ARG A 6 56.02 8.88 -34.92
C ARG A 6 55.67 8.55 -33.45
N PRO A 7 55.69 9.49 -32.51
CA PRO A 7 55.31 9.22 -31.10
C PRO A 7 53.78 9.27 -30.85
N PHE A 8 52.97 9.37 -31.92
CA PHE A 8 51.51 9.51 -31.79
C PHE A 8 50.74 8.24 -31.39
N ALA A 9 51.30 7.05 -31.59
CA ALA A 9 50.58 5.80 -31.32
C ALA A 9 50.49 5.42 -29.84
N HIS A 10 51.42 5.88 -29.00
CA HIS A 10 51.47 5.55 -27.59
C HIS A 10 50.55 6.45 -26.73
N GLY A 11 50.26 7.67 -27.18
CA GLY A 11 49.33 8.59 -26.52
C GLY A 11 47.86 8.16 -26.60
N ALA A 12 47.48 7.58 -27.75
CA ALA A 12 46.09 7.11 -27.96
C ALA A 12 45.76 5.85 -27.13
N LEU A 13 46.75 4.97 -26.89
CA LEU A 13 46.58 3.76 -26.10
C LEU A 13 46.43 4.04 -24.60
N LEU A 14 47.14 5.04 -24.06
CA LEU A 14 47.05 5.46 -22.67
C LEU A 14 45.74 6.23 -22.37
N ALA A 15 45.23 6.99 -23.34
CA ALA A 15 43.94 7.70 -23.20
C ALA A 15 42.75 6.71 -23.20
N SER A 16 42.80 5.61 -23.97
CA SER A 16 41.73 4.61 -23.98
C SER A 16 41.68 3.76 -22.69
N LEU A 17 42.84 3.52 -22.03
CA LEU A 17 42.84 2.82 -20.73
C LEU A 17 42.27 3.67 -19.58
N ALA A 18 42.41 4.99 -19.62
CA ALA A 18 41.89 5.88 -18.61
C ALA A 18 40.34 5.99 -18.65
N LEU A 19 39.72 5.83 -19.82
CA LEU A 19 38.25 5.82 -19.97
C LEU A 19 37.57 4.54 -19.46
N ALA A 20 38.31 3.42 -19.42
CA ALA A 20 37.77 2.15 -18.92
C ALA A 20 37.65 2.11 -17.37
N SER A 21 38.36 2.97 -16.65
CA SER A 21 38.31 3.03 -15.16
C SER A 21 37.15 3.85 -14.60
N ALA A 22 36.40 4.58 -15.42
CA ALA A 22 35.33 5.47 -14.97
C ALA A 22 34.00 4.75 -14.66
N CYS A 23 33.87 3.45 -15.01
CA CYS A 23 32.61 2.73 -14.86
C CYS A 23 32.38 2.08 -13.49
N SER A 24 33.30 2.22 -12.51
CA SER A 24 33.17 1.55 -11.21
C SER A 24 32.78 2.47 -10.04
N ILE A 25 32.30 3.71 -10.30
CA ILE A 25 31.84 4.65 -9.27
C ILE A 25 30.30 4.64 -9.14
N LEU A 26 29.63 3.56 -9.51
CA LEU A 26 28.22 3.39 -9.11
C LEU A 26 28.21 3.00 -7.63
N PRO A 27 27.55 3.80 -6.75
CA PRO A 27 27.40 3.44 -5.35
C PRO A 27 26.77 2.05 -5.29
N LYS A 28 27.44 1.12 -4.61
CA LYS A 28 26.88 -0.20 -4.36
C LYS A 28 25.57 0.00 -3.60
N ALA A 29 24.44 -0.39 -4.19
CA ALA A 29 23.15 -0.31 -3.51
C ALA A 29 23.26 -1.08 -2.19
N GLU A 30 23.06 -0.39 -1.07
CA GLU A 30 23.07 -1.05 0.24
C GLU A 30 21.95 -2.10 0.27
N PRO A 31 22.22 -3.31 0.77
CA PRO A 31 21.18 -4.31 0.97
C PRO A 31 20.04 -3.74 1.81
N GLN A 32 18.79 -3.94 1.35
CA GLN A 32 17.61 -3.51 2.09
C GLN A 32 16.76 -4.71 2.44
N ASP A 33 16.30 -4.76 3.70
CA ASP A 33 15.29 -5.71 4.12
C ASP A 33 13.94 -5.34 3.52
N VAL A 34 13.29 -6.30 2.86
CA VAL A 34 12.00 -6.11 2.20
C VAL A 34 10.91 -6.78 3.03
N TYR A 35 9.94 -5.98 3.48
CA TYR A 35 8.83 -6.45 4.30
C TYR A 35 7.53 -6.47 3.50
N ARG A 36 6.72 -7.51 3.72
CA ARG A 36 5.30 -7.53 3.34
C ARG A 36 4.47 -6.95 4.48
N LEU A 37 3.30 -6.43 4.22
CA LEU A 37 2.33 -6.12 5.27
C LEU A 37 1.78 -7.45 5.82
N PRO A 38 2.07 -7.83 7.07
CA PRO A 38 1.61 -9.11 7.58
C PRO A 38 0.12 -9.08 7.90
N ALA A 39 -0.58 -10.19 7.66
CA ALA A 39 -1.85 -10.49 8.28
C ALA A 39 -1.53 -11.15 9.63
N THR A 40 -1.88 -10.50 10.74
CA THR A 40 -1.55 -11.01 12.08
C THR A 40 -2.71 -11.81 12.69
N GLN A 41 -3.93 -11.52 12.22
CA GLN A 41 -5.15 -12.22 12.63
C GLN A 41 -6.06 -12.31 11.41
N GLY A 42 -6.51 -13.51 11.07
CA GLY A 42 -7.57 -13.70 10.09
C GLY A 42 -8.86 -13.00 10.54
N LEU A 43 -9.64 -12.50 9.59
CA LEU A 43 -11.02 -12.12 9.88
C LEU A 43 -11.78 -13.43 10.11
N ALA A 44 -12.45 -13.55 11.26
CA ALA A 44 -13.35 -14.68 11.46
C ALA A 44 -14.43 -14.63 10.38
N ALA A 45 -14.46 -15.64 9.52
CA ALA A 45 -15.52 -15.78 8.52
C ALA A 45 -16.88 -15.70 9.22
N THR A 46 -17.74 -14.81 8.75
CA THR A 46 -19.09 -14.69 9.30
C THR A 46 -19.93 -15.85 8.76
N THR A 47 -19.72 -17.03 9.29
CA THR A 47 -20.22 -18.34 8.82
C THR A 47 -21.75 -18.44 8.64
N ARG A 48 -22.53 -17.41 8.98
CA ARG A 48 -23.99 -17.37 8.88
C ARG A 48 -24.56 -16.15 8.17
N ALA A 49 -23.73 -15.25 7.66
CA ALA A 49 -24.24 -14.05 6.99
C ALA A 49 -24.63 -14.38 5.54
N THR A 50 -25.84 -13.96 5.16
CA THR A 50 -26.31 -14.10 3.78
C THR A 50 -25.39 -13.31 2.84
N PRO A 51 -24.85 -13.93 1.78
CA PRO A 51 -24.07 -13.23 0.79
C PRO A 51 -24.87 -12.11 0.14
N VAL A 52 -24.21 -11.01 -0.15
CA VAL A 52 -24.81 -9.90 -0.92
C VAL A 52 -24.78 -10.25 -2.41
N THR A 53 -25.66 -9.61 -3.18
CA THR A 53 -25.81 -9.86 -4.63
C THR A 53 -25.03 -8.86 -5.49
N TRP A 54 -24.49 -7.80 -4.90
CA TRP A 54 -23.75 -6.76 -5.61
C TRP A 54 -22.24 -7.06 -5.64
N SER A 55 -21.60 -6.53 -6.65
CA SER A 55 -20.15 -6.62 -6.88
C SER A 55 -19.42 -5.40 -6.35
N LEU A 56 -18.16 -5.59 -5.91
CA LEU A 56 -17.32 -4.55 -5.34
C LEU A 56 -15.96 -4.50 -6.03
N ARG A 57 -15.56 -3.32 -6.46
CA ARG A 57 -14.20 -3.03 -6.86
C ARG A 57 -13.48 -2.30 -5.72
N LEU A 58 -12.27 -2.75 -5.39
CA LEU A 58 -11.38 -2.06 -4.46
C LEU A 58 -10.38 -1.24 -5.27
N ALA A 59 -10.51 0.08 -5.21
CA ALA A 59 -9.56 0.99 -5.81
C ALA A 59 -8.35 1.20 -4.89
N LYS A 60 -7.18 1.35 -5.49
CA LYS A 60 -5.99 1.79 -4.78
C LYS A 60 -6.25 3.19 -4.21
N PRO A 61 -6.17 3.41 -2.88
CA PRO A 61 -6.36 4.73 -2.30
C PRO A 61 -5.36 5.75 -2.85
N GLN A 62 -5.80 6.97 -3.08
CA GLN A 62 -4.90 8.07 -3.38
C GLN A 62 -4.04 8.37 -2.16
N ALA A 63 -2.79 8.77 -2.38
CA ALA A 63 -1.87 9.12 -1.30
C ALA A 63 -0.85 10.16 -1.78
N GLY A 64 -0.31 10.95 -0.86
CA GLY A 64 0.84 11.81 -1.14
C GLY A 64 2.11 10.98 -1.43
N ASP A 65 3.10 11.60 -2.06
CA ASP A 65 4.31 10.94 -2.58
C ASP A 65 5.06 10.11 -1.53
N VAL A 66 5.10 10.58 -0.29
CA VAL A 66 5.78 9.86 0.79
C VAL A 66 5.12 8.50 1.04
N LEU A 67 3.80 8.45 1.07
CA LEU A 67 3.02 7.23 1.27
C LEU A 67 2.87 6.43 -0.02
N ASN A 68 2.86 7.11 -1.19
CA ASN A 68 2.82 6.43 -2.49
C ASN A 68 4.21 5.88 -2.88
N SER A 69 4.90 5.32 -1.92
CA SER A 69 6.24 4.74 -2.08
C SER A 69 6.36 3.46 -1.25
N ALA A 70 7.39 2.68 -1.53
CA ALA A 70 7.71 1.48 -0.76
C ALA A 70 8.51 1.77 0.53
N LYS A 71 8.68 3.03 0.93
CA LYS A 71 9.39 3.37 2.16
C LYS A 71 8.52 3.09 3.38
N ILE A 72 9.11 2.57 4.45
CA ILE A 72 8.43 2.46 5.75
C ILE A 72 8.52 3.82 6.42
N ALA A 73 7.43 4.59 6.36
CA ALA A 73 7.37 5.96 6.86
C ALA A 73 7.39 6.00 8.40
N VAL A 74 8.05 7.02 8.95
CA VAL A 74 8.13 7.30 10.38
C VAL A 74 8.08 8.79 10.64
N ILE A 75 7.38 9.20 11.69
CA ILE A 75 7.40 10.53 12.27
C ILE A 75 8.19 10.44 13.60
N PRO A 76 9.50 10.75 13.58
CA PRO A 76 10.32 10.64 14.78
C PRO A 76 10.09 11.78 15.76
N GLN A 77 9.66 12.96 15.25
CA GLN A 77 9.48 14.16 16.06
C GLN A 77 8.63 15.20 15.32
N GLY A 78 7.66 15.80 15.98
CA GLY A 78 6.83 16.88 15.44
C GLY A 78 6.22 16.51 14.09
N ASP A 79 6.39 17.37 13.09
CA ASP A 79 5.87 17.18 11.73
C ASP A 79 6.92 16.60 10.77
N LEU A 80 8.10 16.21 11.27
CA LEU A 80 9.16 15.63 10.45
C LEU A 80 8.78 14.23 10.00
N ILE A 81 8.56 14.03 8.71
CA ILE A 81 8.38 12.70 8.12
C ILE A 81 9.71 12.19 7.56
N SER A 82 10.04 10.95 7.86
CA SER A 82 11.25 10.25 7.43
C SER A 82 10.92 8.81 7.08
N SER A 83 11.93 7.96 6.88
CA SER A 83 11.76 6.52 6.64
C SER A 83 12.84 5.72 7.38
N TYR A 84 12.52 4.47 7.72
CA TYR A 84 13.51 3.55 8.27
C TYR A 84 14.60 3.25 7.24
N LYS A 85 15.86 3.33 7.69
CA LYS A 85 17.03 3.02 6.85
C LYS A 85 17.11 1.52 6.59
N ALA A 86 17.69 1.14 5.46
CA ALA A 86 17.93 -0.25 5.06
C ALA A 86 16.69 -1.16 5.13
N SER A 87 15.48 -0.58 5.07
CA SER A 87 14.22 -1.33 5.18
C SER A 87 13.15 -0.70 4.28
N ARG A 88 12.37 -1.53 3.62
CA ARG A 88 11.27 -1.07 2.77
C ARG A 88 10.13 -2.08 2.72
N TRP A 89 8.99 -1.62 2.30
CA TRP A 89 7.88 -2.48 1.90
C TRP A 89 8.15 -3.18 0.57
N SER A 90 7.45 -4.29 0.32
CA SER A 90 7.45 -4.97 -0.99
C SER A 90 6.84 -4.10 -2.10
N ASP A 91 5.85 -3.27 -1.75
CA ASP A 91 5.07 -2.45 -2.67
C ASP A 91 4.78 -1.07 -2.04
N PRO A 92 4.37 -0.06 -2.82
CA PRO A 92 3.83 1.19 -2.29
C PRO A 92 2.65 0.96 -1.33
N THR A 93 2.59 1.75 -0.24
CA THR A 93 1.62 1.51 0.83
C THR A 93 0.14 1.52 0.39
N PRO A 94 -0.31 2.31 -0.61
CA PRO A 94 -1.68 2.21 -1.11
C PRO A 94 -2.02 0.84 -1.72
N ILE A 95 -1.04 0.21 -2.38
CA ILE A 95 -1.20 -1.14 -2.96
C ILE A 95 -1.29 -2.17 -1.83
N LEU A 96 -0.40 -2.08 -0.84
CA LEU A 96 -0.43 -2.99 0.33
C LEU A 96 -1.77 -2.92 1.07
N LEU A 97 -2.28 -1.70 1.30
CA LEU A 97 -3.57 -1.51 1.98
C LEU A 97 -4.73 -2.04 1.14
N ARG A 98 -4.78 -1.73 -0.18
CA ARG A 98 -5.80 -2.27 -1.07
C ARG A 98 -5.83 -3.80 -1.04
N ASN A 99 -4.67 -4.43 -1.16
CA ASN A 99 -4.57 -5.89 -1.15
C ASN A 99 -5.00 -6.47 0.21
N ARG A 100 -4.61 -5.83 1.33
CA ARG A 100 -5.05 -6.27 2.67
C ARG A 100 -6.57 -6.14 2.84
N LEU A 101 -7.19 -5.08 2.30
CA LEU A 101 -8.64 -4.92 2.28
C LEU A 101 -9.30 -6.01 1.41
N LEU A 102 -8.75 -6.30 0.23
CA LEU A 102 -9.25 -7.36 -0.66
C LEU A 102 -9.26 -8.73 0.05
N ASP A 103 -8.14 -9.08 0.70
CA ASP A 103 -8.03 -10.31 1.49
C ASP A 103 -9.10 -10.33 2.59
N GLY A 104 -9.28 -9.21 3.28
CA GLY A 104 -10.30 -9.10 4.33
C GLY A 104 -11.74 -9.29 3.83
N PHE A 105 -12.09 -8.76 2.65
CA PHE A 105 -13.40 -9.01 2.05
C PHE A 105 -13.56 -10.47 1.62
N ALA A 106 -12.51 -11.08 1.11
CA ALA A 106 -12.50 -12.50 0.73
C ALA A 106 -12.65 -13.41 1.96
N GLU A 107 -11.97 -13.11 3.06
CA GLU A 107 -12.07 -13.83 4.34
C GLU A 107 -13.46 -13.67 4.98
N ASP A 108 -14.05 -12.47 4.92
CA ASP A 108 -15.41 -12.20 5.43
C ASP A 108 -16.49 -12.99 4.66
N GLY A 109 -16.35 -13.13 3.36
CA GLY A 109 -17.17 -13.98 2.48
C GLY A 109 -18.56 -13.45 2.16
N ARG A 110 -19.02 -12.31 2.73
CA ARG A 110 -20.32 -11.70 2.40
C ARG A 110 -20.34 -11.12 0.99
N VAL A 111 -19.28 -10.44 0.55
CA VAL A 111 -19.13 -9.95 -0.82
C VAL A 111 -18.33 -10.97 -1.62
N ARG A 112 -18.99 -11.66 -2.56
CA ARG A 112 -18.36 -12.73 -3.36
C ARG A 112 -17.78 -12.25 -4.67
N LEU A 113 -18.34 -11.17 -5.24
CA LEU A 113 -17.93 -10.62 -6.52
C LEU A 113 -16.96 -9.45 -6.27
N LEU A 114 -15.68 -9.78 -6.16
CA LEU A 114 -14.60 -8.84 -5.85
C LEU A 114 -13.70 -8.61 -7.07
N SER A 115 -13.27 -7.38 -7.26
CA SER A 115 -12.23 -7.02 -8.23
C SER A 115 -11.36 -5.89 -7.70
N THR A 116 -10.30 -5.55 -8.42
CA THR A 116 -9.43 -4.41 -8.12
C THR A 116 -9.37 -3.46 -9.31
N ASP A 117 -8.81 -2.28 -9.10
CA ASP A 117 -8.56 -1.30 -10.16
C ASP A 117 -7.48 -1.72 -11.18
N ASP A 118 -6.76 -2.83 -10.93
CA ASP A 118 -5.85 -3.41 -11.93
C ASP A 118 -6.60 -4.10 -13.08
N SER A 119 -7.89 -4.42 -12.88
CA SER A 119 -8.77 -4.98 -13.89
C SER A 119 -9.85 -3.97 -14.29
N ASN A 120 -10.09 -3.82 -15.59
CA ASN A 120 -11.13 -2.89 -16.11
C ASN A 120 -12.52 -3.55 -16.10
N LEU A 121 -12.92 -4.13 -14.94
CA LEU A 121 -14.21 -4.77 -14.75
C LEU A 121 -15.23 -3.76 -14.21
N GLN A 122 -16.43 -3.78 -14.77
CA GLN A 122 -17.55 -2.98 -14.27
C GLN A 122 -18.13 -3.66 -13.02
N THR A 123 -18.37 -2.88 -11.96
CA THR A 123 -18.94 -3.36 -10.70
C THR A 123 -20.07 -2.44 -10.24
N ASP A 124 -20.95 -2.94 -9.39
CA ASP A 124 -22.05 -2.16 -8.83
C ASP A 124 -21.53 -1.05 -7.91
N LEU A 125 -20.54 -1.36 -7.10
CA LEU A 125 -19.95 -0.46 -6.12
C LEU A 125 -18.42 -0.43 -6.25
N GLU A 126 -17.84 0.69 -5.84
CA GLU A 126 -16.40 0.87 -5.70
C GLU A 126 -16.07 1.41 -4.32
N LEU A 127 -15.11 0.78 -3.65
CA LEU A 127 -14.47 1.31 -2.46
C LEU A 127 -13.22 2.06 -2.88
N ALA A 128 -13.29 3.38 -2.84
CA ALA A 128 -12.19 4.30 -3.14
C ALA A 128 -11.81 5.10 -1.88
N GLY A 129 -10.83 6.00 -1.97
CA GLY A 129 -10.49 6.89 -0.87
C GLY A 129 -9.11 7.48 -0.90
N ASN A 130 -8.73 8.12 0.21
CA ASN A 130 -7.44 8.77 0.39
C ASN A 130 -6.74 8.19 1.63
N LEU A 131 -5.52 7.70 1.44
CA LEU A 131 -4.65 7.25 2.53
C LEU A 131 -3.91 8.45 3.10
N GLN A 132 -4.34 8.91 4.29
CA GLN A 132 -3.83 10.10 4.94
C GLN A 132 -2.65 9.81 5.87
N ALA A 133 -2.57 8.59 6.43
CA ALA A 133 -1.47 8.15 7.27
C ALA A 133 -1.24 6.65 7.09
N PHE A 134 0.03 6.27 6.98
CA PHE A 134 0.51 4.89 7.04
C PHE A 134 1.97 4.95 7.53
N GLN A 135 2.14 5.27 8.80
CA GLN A 135 3.45 5.52 9.39
C GLN A 135 3.52 5.08 10.85
N SER A 136 4.72 4.94 11.36
CA SER A 136 4.94 4.90 12.81
C SER A 136 5.19 6.32 13.34
N GLU A 137 4.73 6.59 14.57
CA GLU A 137 4.87 7.88 15.22
C GLU A 137 5.52 7.66 16.60
N TYR A 138 6.55 8.44 16.90
CA TYR A 138 7.17 8.47 18.22
C TYR A 138 6.42 9.46 19.10
N GLN A 139 5.96 8.99 20.28
CA GLN A 139 5.27 9.82 21.27
C GLN A 139 5.90 9.58 22.66
N GLY A 140 6.63 10.56 23.14
CA GLY A 140 7.39 10.39 24.39
C GLY A 140 8.37 9.22 24.27
N ASN A 141 8.23 8.22 25.15
CA ASN A 141 9.09 7.03 25.16
C ASN A 141 8.49 5.85 24.36
N GLY A 142 7.35 6.03 23.70
CA GLY A 142 6.63 4.98 22.98
C GLY A 142 6.61 5.18 21.47
N VAL A 143 6.29 4.11 20.77
CA VAL A 143 6.04 4.11 19.31
C VAL A 143 4.65 3.55 19.07
N GLN A 144 3.91 4.17 18.19
CA GLN A 144 2.64 3.66 17.68
C GLN A 144 2.63 3.66 16.16
N VAL A 145 1.96 2.70 15.56
CA VAL A 145 1.59 2.73 14.15
C VAL A 145 0.27 3.47 13.99
N VAL A 146 0.19 4.34 13.01
CA VAL A 146 -1.04 5.07 12.66
C VAL A 146 -1.39 4.78 11.21
N ILE A 147 -2.63 4.29 11.00
CA ILE A 147 -3.21 4.16 9.65
C ILE A 147 -4.49 4.99 9.64
N ARG A 148 -4.58 5.94 8.69
CA ARG A 148 -5.76 6.79 8.51
C ARG A 148 -6.21 6.74 7.06
N LEU A 149 -7.45 6.31 6.84
CA LEU A 149 -8.09 6.18 5.53
C LEU A 149 -9.39 6.99 5.51
N ASP A 150 -9.50 7.91 4.57
CA ASP A 150 -10.77 8.54 4.20
C ASP A 150 -11.40 7.69 3.10
N ALA A 151 -12.33 6.82 3.45
CA ALA A 151 -12.98 5.89 2.54
C ALA A 151 -14.23 6.50 1.90
N LEU A 152 -14.43 6.19 0.63
CA LEU A 152 -15.59 6.56 -0.17
C LEU A 152 -16.22 5.29 -0.75
N LEU A 153 -17.53 5.12 -0.56
CA LEU A 153 -18.31 4.14 -1.30
C LEU A 153 -18.96 4.83 -2.47
N VAL A 154 -18.67 4.37 -3.67
CA VAL A 154 -19.05 5.01 -4.92
C VAL A 154 -19.92 4.03 -5.72
N ARG A 155 -20.97 4.52 -6.39
CA ARG A 155 -21.75 3.74 -7.33
C ARG A 155 -20.99 3.61 -8.66
N GLY A 156 -20.82 2.38 -9.14
CA GLY A 156 -20.04 2.11 -10.35
C GLY A 156 -20.67 2.71 -11.64
N SER A 157 -21.99 2.78 -11.72
CA SER A 157 -22.71 3.19 -12.94
C SER A 157 -22.62 4.69 -13.24
N ASP A 158 -22.59 5.56 -12.24
CA ASP A 158 -22.66 7.03 -12.39
C ASP A 158 -21.57 7.76 -11.57
N GLN A 159 -20.66 7.03 -10.94
CA GLN A 159 -19.58 7.55 -10.10
C GLN A 159 -20.07 8.45 -8.94
N ARG A 160 -21.30 8.23 -8.48
CA ARG A 160 -21.86 8.99 -7.37
C ARG A 160 -21.36 8.46 -6.03
N ILE A 161 -20.86 9.35 -5.18
CA ILE A 161 -20.52 9.02 -3.78
C ILE A 161 -21.80 8.71 -3.03
N LEU A 162 -21.88 7.52 -2.46
CA LEU A 162 -23.02 7.02 -1.69
C LEU A 162 -22.81 7.21 -0.19
N ALA A 163 -21.58 7.02 0.26
CA ALA A 163 -21.20 7.19 1.66
C ALA A 163 -19.71 7.53 1.77
N SER A 164 -19.34 8.21 2.84
CA SER A 164 -17.95 8.48 3.19
C SER A 164 -17.72 8.29 4.68
N LYS A 165 -16.50 7.84 5.06
CA LYS A 165 -16.12 7.69 6.45
C LYS A 165 -14.63 7.75 6.62
N ARG A 166 -14.15 8.47 7.64
CA ARG A 166 -12.78 8.41 8.11
C ARG A 166 -12.61 7.24 9.06
N PHE A 167 -11.60 6.42 8.78
CA PHE A 167 -11.10 5.39 9.68
C PHE A 167 -9.72 5.78 10.16
N GLU A 168 -9.48 5.64 11.44
CA GLU A 168 -8.16 5.84 12.03
C GLU A 168 -7.91 4.73 13.05
N VAL A 169 -6.76 4.08 12.91
CA VAL A 169 -6.27 3.08 13.86
C VAL A 169 -4.92 3.52 14.36
N ARG A 170 -4.77 3.50 15.69
CA ARG A 170 -3.51 3.72 16.41
C ARG A 170 -3.16 2.45 17.16
N GLN A 171 -2.04 1.84 16.81
CA GLN A 171 -1.57 0.57 17.36
C GLN A 171 -0.26 0.79 18.10
N PRO A 172 -0.22 0.71 19.44
CA PRO A 172 1.02 0.73 20.19
C PRO A 172 1.95 -0.41 19.77
N VAL A 173 3.24 -0.15 19.74
CA VAL A 173 4.29 -1.10 19.37
C VAL A 173 5.17 -1.35 20.59
N SER A 174 5.33 -2.61 20.97
CA SER A 174 6.16 -3.01 22.11
C SER A 174 7.65 -3.14 21.77
N ASP A 175 7.98 -3.46 20.50
CA ASP A 175 9.35 -3.54 20.00
C ASP A 175 9.56 -2.45 18.94
N VAL A 176 10.35 -1.44 19.26
CA VAL A 176 10.65 -0.29 18.39
C VAL A 176 11.56 -0.61 17.21
N LYS A 177 12.12 -1.82 17.14
CA LYS A 177 12.87 -2.30 15.98
C LYS A 177 11.94 -2.49 14.77
N VAL A 178 12.49 -2.41 13.57
CA VAL A 178 11.70 -2.51 12.33
C VAL A 178 10.78 -3.75 12.27
N PRO A 179 11.22 -4.97 12.64
CA PRO A 179 10.32 -6.13 12.66
C PRO A 179 9.12 -5.96 13.60
N GLY A 180 9.32 -5.37 14.79
CA GLY A 180 8.24 -5.08 15.73
C GLY A 180 7.26 -4.03 15.19
N VAL A 181 7.80 -2.97 14.57
CA VAL A 181 6.98 -1.94 13.89
C VAL A 181 6.17 -2.55 12.75
N VAL A 182 6.76 -3.42 11.94
CA VAL A 182 6.07 -4.14 10.84
C VAL A 182 4.94 -5.00 11.39
N THR A 183 5.15 -5.69 12.52
CA THR A 183 4.08 -6.44 13.23
C THR A 183 2.96 -5.50 13.66
N GLY A 184 3.29 -4.32 14.20
CA GLY A 184 2.32 -3.28 14.56
C GLY A 184 1.49 -2.81 13.36
N PHE A 185 2.11 -2.63 12.18
CA PHE A 185 1.38 -2.33 10.95
C PHE A 185 0.41 -3.43 10.55
N GLY A 186 0.78 -4.70 10.71
CA GLY A 186 -0.13 -5.82 10.49
C GLY A 186 -1.35 -5.76 11.40
N GLN A 187 -1.15 -5.59 12.71
CA GLN A 187 -2.23 -5.47 13.70
C GLN A 187 -3.16 -4.28 13.42
N ALA A 188 -2.57 -3.12 13.09
CA ALA A 188 -3.34 -1.94 12.71
C ALA A 188 -4.12 -2.18 11.41
N GLY A 189 -3.49 -2.81 10.42
CA GLY A 189 -4.10 -3.18 9.14
C GLY A 189 -5.29 -4.12 9.32
N ASP A 190 -5.16 -5.15 10.15
CA ASP A 190 -6.26 -6.08 10.45
C ASP A 190 -7.44 -5.38 11.13
N THR A 191 -7.14 -4.49 12.07
CA THR A 191 -8.19 -3.72 12.77
C THR A 191 -8.90 -2.77 11.82
N LEU A 192 -8.17 -2.04 10.97
CA LEU A 192 -8.74 -1.17 9.94
C LEU A 192 -9.60 -1.98 8.97
N THR A 193 -9.09 -3.11 8.50
CA THR A 193 -9.78 -3.98 7.54
C THR A 193 -11.13 -4.44 8.07
N ARG A 194 -11.19 -4.92 9.32
CA ARG A 194 -12.48 -5.31 9.95
C ARG A 194 -13.48 -4.16 9.96
N GLN A 195 -13.04 -2.95 10.31
CA GLN A 195 -13.91 -1.77 10.37
C GLN A 195 -14.41 -1.38 8.97
N VAL A 196 -13.52 -1.38 7.97
CA VAL A 196 -13.85 -1.01 6.60
C VAL A 196 -14.79 -2.03 5.97
N VAL A 197 -14.52 -3.33 6.13
CA VAL A 197 -15.38 -4.42 5.62
C VAL A 197 -16.80 -4.29 6.20
N ALA A 198 -16.92 -4.18 7.53
CA ALA A 198 -18.21 -4.07 8.19
C ALA A 198 -19.01 -2.85 7.69
N TRP A 199 -18.37 -1.68 7.61
CA TRP A 199 -18.99 -0.45 7.12
C TRP A 199 -19.40 -0.55 5.65
N THR A 200 -18.52 -1.07 4.80
CA THR A 200 -18.79 -1.18 3.36
C THR A 200 -19.97 -2.10 3.08
N VAL A 201 -20.06 -3.23 3.79
CA VAL A 201 -21.18 -4.16 3.65
C VAL A 201 -22.49 -3.50 4.12
N GLU A 202 -22.47 -2.81 5.25
CA GLU A 202 -23.63 -2.09 5.77
C GLU A 202 -24.12 -1.01 4.78
N GLN A 203 -23.21 -0.17 4.26
CA GLN A 203 -23.57 0.87 3.31
C GLN A 203 -23.97 0.29 1.94
N GLY A 204 -23.30 -0.75 1.48
CA GLY A 204 -23.66 -1.45 0.25
C GLY A 204 -25.06 -2.03 0.30
N GLN A 205 -25.48 -2.64 1.41
CA GLN A 205 -26.85 -3.13 1.59
C GLN A 205 -27.91 -2.03 1.52
N ARG A 206 -27.57 -0.81 1.96
CA ARG A 206 -28.49 0.35 1.93
C ARG A 206 -28.60 0.97 0.53
N HIS A 207 -27.55 0.94 -0.26
CA HIS A 207 -27.39 1.77 -1.46
C HIS A 207 -27.19 1.01 -2.77
N ALA A 208 -26.85 -0.29 -2.71
CA ALA A 208 -26.68 -1.09 -3.92
C ALA A 208 -27.99 -1.24 -4.69
N PRO A 209 -27.93 -1.38 -6.02
CA PRO A 209 -29.11 -1.66 -6.82
C PRO A 209 -29.82 -2.91 -6.31
N LYS A 210 -31.13 -2.83 -6.13
CA LYS A 210 -31.93 -4.04 -5.89
C LYS A 210 -31.86 -4.93 -7.13
N PRO A 211 -31.72 -6.25 -7.00
CA PRO A 211 -31.84 -7.14 -8.15
C PRO A 211 -33.12 -6.83 -8.88
N ALA A 212 -33.05 -6.66 -10.21
CA ALA A 212 -34.26 -6.60 -11.01
C ALA A 212 -35.09 -7.83 -10.69
N ALA A 213 -36.37 -7.64 -10.32
CA ALA A 213 -37.27 -8.78 -10.13
C ALA A 213 -37.24 -9.59 -11.43
N ALA A 214 -36.85 -10.86 -11.33
CA ALA A 214 -36.90 -11.75 -12.50
C ALA A 214 -38.36 -11.77 -12.96
N SER A 215 -38.63 -11.11 -14.08
CA SER A 215 -39.91 -11.30 -14.81
C SER A 215 -39.90 -12.71 -15.35
N LEU A 216 -40.64 -13.61 -14.72
CA LEU A 216 -40.98 -14.92 -15.19
C LEU A 216 -41.93 -14.83 -16.40
#